data_4f6a97a53beff028574215537fbbf09f
#
_entry.id   4f6a97a53beff028574215537fbbf09f
#
_cell.length_a   1.000
_cell.length_b   1.000
_cell.length_c   1.000
_cell.angle_alpha   90.00
_cell.angle_beta   90.00
_cell.angle_gamma   90.00
#
_symmetry.space_group_name_H-M   'P 1'
#
loop_
_entity.id
_entity.type
_entity.pdbx_description
1 polymer ?
#
loop_
_entity_poly.entity_id
_entity_poly.type
_entity_poly.pdbx_seq_one_letter_code
_entity_poly.pdbx_strand_id
1 'polypeptide(L)'
;MVTLNDIQRNPHINMFIQRSKEALSFYHYTDHGFDHVNLVAKRAKELAKKIGLSKREQELCAIAGFCHDMGNFIDRIDHEYWGALLFFEVFKDKIPPKDLSLIMQAIANHDNYKAKVLSPISAVLILADKSDVRRSRVIIKNRKIIQTDIHNRVNFAVTSNKFKVDPKKQRITLQLEIDTDFVPVMEYFEIFTQRMVQCRRAAKFLDYKFGLIINNFKLL
;
A
#
# COMPACT_ATOMS: atom_id res chain seq x y z
N MET A 1 14.53 -16.10 13.64
CA MET A 1 14.39 -15.13 12.52
C MET A 1 13.05 -14.44 12.68
N VAL A 2 13.02 -13.11 12.73
CA VAL A 2 11.78 -12.34 12.93
C VAL A 2 10.81 -12.55 11.77
N THR A 3 9.54 -12.77 12.09
CA THR A 3 8.43 -13.05 11.18
C THR A 3 7.38 -11.94 11.23
N LEU A 4 6.43 -11.91 10.27
CA LEU A 4 5.29 -11.00 10.32
C LEU A 4 4.49 -11.16 11.62
N ASN A 5 4.32 -12.39 12.11
CA ASN A 5 3.60 -12.65 13.36
C ASN A 5 4.30 -12.01 14.59
N ASP A 6 5.64 -12.00 14.61
CA ASP A 6 6.40 -11.32 15.67
C ASP A 6 6.21 -9.80 15.59
N ILE A 7 6.18 -9.24 14.37
CA ILE A 7 5.92 -7.82 14.13
C ILE A 7 4.50 -7.44 14.60
N GLN A 8 3.49 -8.24 14.23
CA GLN A 8 2.09 -8.00 14.58
C GLN A 8 1.83 -8.08 16.11
N ARG A 9 2.69 -8.78 16.84
CA ARG A 9 2.62 -8.86 18.32
C ARG A 9 3.45 -7.79 19.02
N ASN A 10 4.22 -7.00 18.28
CA ASN A 10 5.07 -5.98 18.87
C ASN A 10 4.24 -4.78 19.34
N PRO A 11 4.29 -4.40 20.65
CA PRO A 11 3.46 -3.34 21.20
C PRO A 11 3.80 -1.95 20.64
N HIS A 12 5.07 -1.67 20.30
CA HIS A 12 5.46 -0.40 19.71
C HIS A 12 4.88 -0.23 18.31
N ILE A 13 5.01 -1.27 17.47
CA ILE A 13 4.47 -1.23 16.10
C ILE A 13 2.95 -1.05 16.13
N ASN A 14 2.25 -1.80 16.98
CA ASN A 14 0.81 -1.68 17.11
C ASN A 14 0.38 -0.28 17.57
N MET A 15 1.12 0.30 18.52
CA MET A 15 0.85 1.66 18.98
C MET A 15 1.10 2.70 17.87
N PHE A 16 2.18 2.57 17.09
CA PHE A 16 2.46 3.48 15.99
C PHE A 16 1.37 3.44 14.91
N ILE A 17 0.91 2.24 14.53
CA ILE A 17 -0.21 2.07 13.58
C ILE A 17 -1.49 2.69 14.15
N GLN A 18 -1.79 2.45 15.42
CA GLN A 18 -2.98 3.01 16.07
C GLN A 18 -2.93 4.56 16.09
N ARG A 19 -1.80 5.14 16.46
CA ARG A 19 -1.61 6.59 16.47
C ARG A 19 -1.65 7.20 15.07
N SER A 20 -1.11 6.51 14.07
CA SER A 20 -1.22 6.92 12.67
C SER A 20 -2.68 6.96 12.20
N LYS A 21 -3.47 5.93 12.56
CA LYS A 21 -4.92 5.92 12.30
C LYS A 21 -5.63 7.10 12.96
N GLU A 22 -5.34 7.37 14.23
CA GLU A 22 -5.96 8.48 14.97
C GLU A 22 -5.62 9.83 14.35
N ALA A 23 -4.35 10.08 14.05
CA ALA A 23 -3.88 11.32 13.43
C ALA A 23 -4.54 11.57 12.06
N LEU A 24 -4.54 10.57 11.19
CA LEU A 24 -5.14 10.68 9.86
C LEU A 24 -6.68 10.79 9.91
N SER A 25 -7.32 10.12 10.87
CA SER A 25 -8.76 10.23 11.08
C SER A 25 -9.18 11.64 11.50
N PHE A 26 -8.35 12.34 12.29
CA PHE A 26 -8.60 13.72 12.69
C PHE A 26 -8.69 14.68 11.49
N TYR A 27 -7.88 14.41 10.46
CA TYR A 27 -7.88 15.15 9.19
C TYR A 27 -8.86 14.62 8.15
N HIS A 28 -9.73 13.68 8.52
CA HIS A 28 -10.70 13.04 7.62
C HIS A 28 -10.08 12.27 6.44
N TYR A 29 -8.82 11.83 6.55
CA TYR A 29 -8.23 10.93 5.57
C TYR A 29 -8.89 9.54 5.61
N THR A 30 -8.74 8.79 4.53
CA THR A 30 -9.15 7.38 4.47
C THR A 30 -8.40 6.54 5.50
N ASP A 31 -8.93 5.35 5.84
CA ASP A 31 -8.32 4.46 6.84
C ASP A 31 -6.90 4.02 6.43
N HIS A 32 -5.94 4.25 7.33
CA HIS A 32 -4.55 3.78 7.26
C HIS A 32 -4.21 2.94 8.52
N GLY A 33 -5.23 2.43 9.18
CA GLY A 33 -5.10 1.55 10.34
C GLY A 33 -4.93 0.09 9.97
N PHE A 34 -5.25 -0.79 10.95
CA PHE A 34 -5.01 -2.23 10.84
C PHE A 34 -5.69 -2.89 9.62
N ASP A 35 -6.87 -2.42 9.19
CA ASP A 35 -7.55 -2.98 8.02
C ASP A 35 -6.76 -2.77 6.74
N HIS A 36 -6.15 -1.58 6.59
CA HIS A 36 -5.29 -1.25 5.46
C HIS A 36 -3.97 -2.02 5.52
N VAL A 37 -3.20 -1.89 6.60
CA VAL A 37 -1.86 -2.49 6.67
C VAL A 37 -1.89 -4.03 6.63
N ASN A 38 -2.92 -4.67 7.19
CA ASN A 38 -3.10 -6.11 7.07
C ASN A 38 -3.41 -6.55 5.63
N LEU A 39 -4.25 -5.80 4.91
CA LEU A 39 -4.52 -6.08 3.51
C LEU A 39 -3.27 -5.91 2.65
N VAL A 40 -2.51 -4.83 2.88
CA VAL A 40 -1.24 -4.58 2.16
C VAL A 40 -0.23 -5.68 2.44
N ALA A 41 -0.03 -6.07 3.70
CA ALA A 41 0.84 -7.18 4.08
C ALA A 41 0.45 -8.50 3.38
N LYS A 42 -0.85 -8.83 3.38
CA LYS A 42 -1.37 -10.02 2.70
C LYS A 42 -1.13 -9.96 1.19
N ARG A 43 -1.49 -8.85 0.53
CA ARG A 43 -1.28 -8.66 -0.91
C ARG A 43 0.20 -8.73 -1.29
N ALA A 44 1.07 -8.10 -0.49
CA ALA A 44 2.51 -8.13 -0.70
C ALA A 44 3.07 -9.56 -0.64
N LYS A 45 2.67 -10.33 0.37
CA LYS A 45 3.08 -11.74 0.51
C LYS A 45 2.58 -12.60 -0.67
N GLU A 46 1.31 -12.45 -1.05
CA GLU A 46 0.71 -13.19 -2.15
C GLU A 46 1.33 -12.84 -3.51
N LEU A 47 1.57 -11.55 -3.77
CA LEU A 47 2.26 -11.09 -4.98
C LEU A 47 3.68 -11.67 -5.03
N ALA A 48 4.47 -11.50 -3.96
CA ALA A 48 5.83 -12.02 -3.86
C ALA A 48 5.90 -13.53 -4.12
N LYS A 49 4.95 -14.28 -3.56
CA LYS A 49 4.82 -15.73 -3.81
C LYS A 49 4.54 -16.04 -5.29
N LYS A 50 3.60 -15.31 -5.91
CA LYS A 50 3.19 -15.57 -7.31
C LYS A 50 4.28 -15.22 -8.32
N ILE A 51 5.11 -14.23 -8.04
CA ILE A 51 6.25 -13.85 -8.90
C ILE A 51 7.53 -14.66 -8.61
N GLY A 52 7.47 -15.64 -7.69
CA GLY A 52 8.56 -16.58 -7.46
C GLY A 52 9.65 -16.10 -6.50
N LEU A 53 9.41 -15.07 -5.68
CA LEU A 53 10.37 -14.66 -4.66
C LEU A 53 10.54 -15.76 -3.59
N SER A 54 11.73 -15.81 -2.99
CA SER A 54 12.06 -16.76 -1.92
C SER A 54 11.12 -16.60 -0.72
N LYS A 55 11.00 -17.64 0.11
CA LYS A 55 10.19 -17.60 1.33
C LYS A 55 10.57 -16.43 2.26
N ARG A 56 11.89 -16.12 2.33
CA ARG A 56 12.35 -14.99 3.12
C ARG A 56 11.92 -13.67 2.54
N GLU A 57 12.06 -13.45 1.25
CA GLU A 57 11.62 -12.22 0.59
C GLU A 57 10.10 -12.05 0.67
N GLN A 58 9.30 -13.12 0.57
CA GLN A 58 7.86 -13.08 0.80
C GLN A 58 7.52 -12.55 2.19
N GLU A 59 8.29 -12.97 3.21
CA GLU A 59 8.12 -12.50 4.59
C GLU A 59 8.53 -11.04 4.74
N LEU A 60 9.67 -10.62 4.14
CA LEU A 60 10.10 -9.21 4.15
C LEU A 60 9.07 -8.30 3.47
N CYS A 61 8.47 -8.73 2.36
CA CYS A 61 7.39 -7.99 1.69
C CYS A 61 6.18 -7.81 2.61
N ALA A 62 5.78 -8.86 3.33
CA ALA A 62 4.66 -8.80 4.26
C ALA A 62 4.95 -7.87 5.44
N ILE A 63 6.16 -7.95 6.02
CA ILE A 63 6.59 -7.06 7.12
C ILE A 63 6.60 -5.60 6.65
N ALA A 64 7.20 -5.31 5.49
CA ALA A 64 7.21 -3.96 4.94
C ALA A 64 5.78 -3.45 4.70
N GLY A 65 4.89 -4.32 4.19
CA GLY A 65 3.47 -3.99 3.98
C GLY A 65 2.70 -3.70 5.27
N PHE A 66 3.04 -4.36 6.38
CA PHE A 66 2.39 -4.09 7.67
C PHE A 66 2.87 -2.79 8.31
N CYS A 67 4.14 -2.39 8.07
CA CYS A 67 4.76 -1.28 8.76
C CYS A 67 4.84 0.02 7.94
N HIS A 68 4.47 0.03 6.64
CA HIS A 68 4.79 1.11 5.71
C HIS A 68 4.24 2.48 6.12
N ASP A 69 3.05 2.52 6.70
CA ASP A 69 2.32 3.74 7.04
C ASP A 69 2.48 4.19 8.50
N MET A 70 3.23 3.44 9.32
CA MET A 70 3.31 3.70 10.75
C MET A 70 3.99 5.02 11.12
N GLY A 71 4.63 5.72 10.18
CA GLY A 71 5.24 7.04 10.41
C GLY A 71 4.25 8.20 10.38
N ASN A 72 3.03 7.99 9.89
CA ASN A 72 2.01 9.04 9.73
C ASN A 72 1.59 9.75 11.04
N PHE A 73 1.86 9.17 12.21
CA PHE A 73 1.54 9.84 13.47
C PHE A 73 2.55 10.92 13.86
N ILE A 74 3.75 10.88 13.29
CA ILE A 74 4.77 11.92 13.47
C ILE A 74 4.46 13.08 12.53
N ASP A 75 4.39 12.78 11.22
CA ASP A 75 4.03 13.73 10.18
C ASP A 75 3.48 12.98 8.97
N ARG A 76 2.52 13.58 8.26
CA ARG A 76 2.04 13.07 6.98
C ARG A 76 3.07 13.28 5.86
N ILE A 77 3.82 14.38 5.93
CA ILE A 77 4.93 14.65 5.02
C ILE A 77 6.11 13.78 5.44
N ASP A 78 6.70 13.09 4.46
CA ASP A 78 7.85 12.19 4.68
C ASP A 78 7.57 11.03 5.66
N HIS A 79 6.30 10.65 5.87
CA HIS A 79 5.91 9.55 6.76
C HIS A 79 6.62 8.24 6.43
N GLU A 80 7.00 8.03 5.18
CA GLU A 80 7.76 6.87 4.73
C GLU A 80 9.16 6.85 5.30
N TYR A 81 9.83 8.00 5.46
CA TYR A 81 11.15 8.09 6.10
C TYR A 81 11.04 7.92 7.61
N TRP A 82 10.04 8.55 8.25
CA TRP A 82 9.77 8.34 9.66
C TRP A 82 9.44 6.89 9.97
N GLY A 83 8.62 6.24 9.15
CA GLY A 83 8.30 4.82 9.27
C GLY A 83 9.55 3.93 9.18
N ALA A 84 10.45 4.21 8.23
CA ALA A 84 11.70 3.45 8.10
C ALA A 84 12.62 3.61 9.31
N LEU A 85 12.75 4.82 9.87
CA LEU A 85 13.56 5.09 11.05
C LEU A 85 12.97 4.45 12.32
N LEU A 86 11.65 4.51 12.50
CA LEU A 86 10.96 3.83 13.59
C LEU A 86 11.16 2.32 13.51
N PHE A 87 11.08 1.75 12.31
CA PHE A 87 11.32 0.32 12.10
C PHE A 87 12.75 -0.06 12.51
N PHE A 88 13.72 0.72 12.07
CA PHE A 88 15.13 0.53 12.46
C PHE A 88 15.28 0.53 13.98
N GLU A 89 14.76 1.54 14.67
CA GLU A 89 14.94 1.68 16.12
C GLU A 89 14.35 0.49 16.91
N VAL A 90 13.22 -0.05 16.46
CA VAL A 90 12.58 -1.19 17.15
C VAL A 90 13.28 -2.52 16.87
N PHE A 91 13.95 -2.67 15.69
CA PHE A 91 14.42 -3.98 15.20
C PHE A 91 15.91 -4.05 14.89
N LYS A 92 16.71 -3.00 15.08
CA LYS A 92 18.15 -2.96 14.75
C LYS A 92 18.96 -4.12 15.36
N ASP A 93 18.58 -4.56 16.55
CA ASP A 93 19.27 -5.65 17.27
C ASP A 93 18.58 -7.03 17.11
N LYS A 94 17.47 -7.12 16.34
CA LYS A 94 16.64 -8.32 16.22
C LYS A 94 16.58 -8.88 14.81
N ILE A 95 16.82 -8.04 13.80
CA ILE A 95 16.77 -8.41 12.38
C ILE A 95 18.16 -8.30 11.77
N PRO A 96 18.63 -9.30 10.99
CA PRO A 96 19.90 -9.21 10.31
C PRO A 96 20.02 -7.94 9.47
N PRO A 97 21.20 -7.25 9.44
CA PRO A 97 21.35 -5.96 8.76
C PRO A 97 20.89 -5.94 7.30
N LYS A 98 21.13 -7.03 6.56
CA LYS A 98 20.68 -7.18 5.17
C LYS A 98 19.16 -7.11 5.05
N ASP A 99 18.43 -7.87 5.85
CA ASP A 99 16.96 -7.90 5.83
C ASP A 99 16.37 -6.59 6.34
N LEU A 100 16.95 -6.05 7.41
CA LEU A 100 16.57 -4.77 8.00
C LEU A 100 16.66 -3.64 6.96
N SER A 101 17.78 -3.54 6.25
CA SER A 101 18.00 -2.52 5.23
C SER A 101 17.02 -2.63 4.05
N LEU A 102 16.65 -3.86 3.64
CA LEU A 102 15.67 -4.09 2.58
C LEU A 102 14.26 -3.65 2.99
N ILE A 103 13.84 -3.94 4.23
CA ILE A 103 12.54 -3.49 4.75
C ILE A 103 12.51 -1.97 4.86
N MET A 104 13.54 -1.36 5.46
CA MET A 104 13.65 0.10 5.59
C MET A 104 13.58 0.78 4.22
N GLN A 105 14.35 0.28 3.23
CA GLN A 105 14.34 0.81 1.86
C GLN A 105 12.95 0.71 1.24
N ALA A 106 12.24 -0.41 1.43
CA ALA A 106 10.90 -0.58 0.90
C ALA A 106 9.92 0.42 1.54
N ILE A 107 9.97 0.59 2.86
CA ILE A 107 9.14 1.56 3.59
C ILE A 107 9.45 2.98 3.10
N ALA A 108 10.74 3.40 3.07
CA ALA A 108 11.13 4.73 2.63
C ALA A 108 10.80 5.05 1.16
N ASN A 109 10.56 4.03 0.35
CA ASN A 109 10.36 4.17 -1.10
C ASN A 109 8.89 4.10 -1.53
N HIS A 110 7.98 3.69 -0.64
CA HIS A 110 6.63 3.32 -1.05
C HIS A 110 5.78 4.50 -1.53
N ASP A 111 5.97 5.70 -0.97
CA ASP A 111 5.22 6.91 -1.35
C ASP A 111 6.09 8.01 -1.99
N ASN A 112 7.38 7.72 -2.22
CA ASN A 112 8.29 8.64 -2.90
C ASN A 112 8.15 8.53 -4.44
N TYR A 113 7.34 9.41 -5.04
CA TYR A 113 7.04 9.41 -6.48
C TYR A 113 8.23 9.72 -7.38
N LYS A 114 9.28 10.37 -6.84
CA LYS A 114 10.50 10.73 -7.58
C LYS A 114 11.55 9.63 -7.53
N ALA A 115 11.52 8.78 -6.51
CA ALA A 115 12.50 7.73 -6.33
C ALA A 115 12.38 6.62 -7.39
N LYS A 116 13.52 6.01 -7.70
CA LYS A 116 13.56 4.78 -8.50
C LYS A 116 13.22 3.59 -7.60
N VAL A 117 12.58 2.58 -8.17
CA VAL A 117 12.41 1.30 -7.50
C VAL A 117 13.77 0.62 -7.37
N LEU A 118 14.17 0.22 -6.16
CA LEU A 118 15.53 -0.22 -5.86
C LEU A 118 15.63 -1.72 -5.51
N SER A 119 14.51 -2.36 -5.17
CA SER A 119 14.49 -3.78 -4.82
C SER A 119 13.14 -4.43 -5.15
N PRO A 120 13.11 -5.77 -5.30
CA PRO A 120 11.84 -6.50 -5.45
C PRO A 120 10.87 -6.23 -4.29
N ILE A 121 11.36 -6.07 -3.06
CA ILE A 121 10.55 -5.79 -1.87
C ILE A 121 9.87 -4.43 -2.02
N SER A 122 10.60 -3.38 -2.44
CA SER A 122 10.04 -2.06 -2.72
C SER A 122 8.98 -2.11 -3.82
N ALA A 123 9.25 -2.83 -4.93
CA ALA A 123 8.30 -2.98 -6.03
C ALA A 123 6.99 -3.64 -5.58
N VAL A 124 7.11 -4.73 -4.83
CA VAL A 124 5.97 -5.48 -4.30
C VAL A 124 5.15 -4.63 -3.34
N LEU A 125 5.80 -3.88 -2.44
CA LEU A 125 5.11 -2.99 -1.49
C LEU A 125 4.33 -1.90 -2.23
N ILE A 126 4.95 -1.20 -3.19
CA ILE A 126 4.28 -0.16 -4.01
C ILE A 126 3.02 -0.73 -4.67
N LEU A 127 3.11 -1.89 -5.31
CA LEU A 127 1.98 -2.52 -5.98
C LEU A 127 0.86 -2.93 -5.00
N ALA A 128 1.23 -3.47 -3.85
CA ALA A 128 0.28 -3.91 -2.83
C ALA A 128 -0.47 -2.73 -2.22
N ASP A 129 0.25 -1.69 -1.79
CA ASP A 129 -0.31 -0.49 -1.18
C ASP A 129 -1.19 0.29 -2.16
N LYS A 130 -0.63 0.67 -3.33
CA LYS A 130 -1.35 1.49 -4.31
C LYS A 130 -2.55 0.75 -4.96
N SER A 131 -2.68 -0.56 -4.75
CA SER A 131 -3.86 -1.32 -5.17
C SER A 131 -5.04 -1.22 -4.19
N ASP A 132 -4.87 -0.67 -2.97
CA ASP A 132 -5.94 -0.61 -1.97
C ASP A 132 -6.83 0.63 -2.14
N VAL A 133 -7.67 0.60 -3.16
CA VAL A 133 -8.72 1.59 -3.41
C VAL A 133 -10.07 0.91 -3.19
N ARG A 134 -10.80 1.26 -2.13
CA ARG A 134 -12.06 0.57 -1.78
C ARG A 134 -12.94 1.39 -0.84
N ARG A 135 -14.25 1.18 -0.93
CA ARG A 135 -15.27 1.85 -0.12
C ARG A 135 -15.03 1.74 1.39
N SER A 136 -14.59 0.59 1.87
CA SER A 136 -14.39 0.37 3.31
C SER A 136 -13.18 1.12 3.91
N ARG A 137 -12.36 1.79 3.10
CA ARG A 137 -11.35 2.74 3.60
C ARG A 137 -11.95 4.06 4.06
N VAL A 138 -13.19 4.37 3.66
CA VAL A 138 -13.86 5.61 4.07
C VAL A 138 -14.48 5.42 5.45
N ILE A 139 -13.92 6.06 6.45
CA ILE A 139 -14.36 5.98 7.85
C ILE A 139 -15.52 6.92 8.18
N ILE A 140 -15.72 7.95 7.36
CA ILE A 140 -16.80 8.93 7.49
C ILE A 140 -18.12 8.26 7.12
N LYS A 141 -19.14 8.39 7.99
CA LYS A 141 -20.47 7.81 7.75
C LYS A 141 -21.44 8.77 7.05
N ASN A 142 -21.21 10.07 7.20
CA ASN A 142 -22.09 11.09 6.62
C ASN A 142 -21.79 11.27 5.12
N ARG A 143 -22.75 10.90 4.26
CA ARG A 143 -22.62 11.01 2.80
C ARG A 143 -22.33 12.42 2.32
N LYS A 144 -22.86 13.46 2.95
CA LYS A 144 -22.60 14.84 2.56
C LYS A 144 -21.14 15.22 2.80
N ILE A 145 -20.56 14.75 3.91
CA ILE A 145 -19.13 14.98 4.22
C ILE A 145 -18.25 14.16 3.28
N ILE A 146 -18.62 12.92 2.94
CA ILE A 146 -17.89 12.10 1.96
C ILE A 146 -17.76 12.85 0.61
N GLN A 147 -18.81 13.53 0.18
CA GLN A 147 -18.85 14.29 -1.08
C GLN A 147 -17.89 15.49 -1.11
N THR A 148 -17.53 16.08 0.03
CA THR A 148 -16.70 17.29 0.06
C THR A 148 -15.22 17.04 -0.20
N ASP A 149 -14.73 15.81 0.02
CA ASP A 149 -13.32 15.44 -0.19
C ASP A 149 -13.20 14.41 -1.31
N ILE A 150 -12.35 14.71 -2.29
CA ILE A 150 -12.19 13.87 -3.49
C ILE A 150 -11.65 12.47 -3.16
N HIS A 151 -10.73 12.32 -2.19
CA HIS A 151 -10.18 11.03 -1.80
C HIS A 151 -11.24 10.15 -1.16
N ASN A 152 -12.08 10.72 -0.30
CA ASN A 152 -13.17 10.00 0.33
C ASN A 152 -14.25 9.61 -0.68
N ARG A 153 -14.72 10.53 -1.54
CA ARG A 153 -15.79 10.19 -2.48
C ARG A 153 -15.36 9.20 -3.55
N VAL A 154 -14.13 9.29 -4.05
CA VAL A 154 -13.61 8.32 -5.03
C VAL A 154 -13.44 6.93 -4.40
N ASN A 155 -12.85 6.82 -3.20
CA ASN A 155 -12.78 5.53 -2.51
C ASN A 155 -14.16 4.96 -2.19
N PHE A 156 -15.11 5.80 -1.79
CA PHE A 156 -16.49 5.39 -1.50
C PHE A 156 -17.22 4.88 -2.73
N ALA A 157 -16.95 5.44 -3.90
CA ALA A 157 -17.54 5.02 -5.17
C ALA A 157 -17.03 3.64 -5.63
N VAL A 158 -15.88 3.17 -5.14
CA VAL A 158 -15.37 1.85 -5.53
C VAL A 158 -16.20 0.73 -4.91
N THR A 159 -16.95 0.02 -5.73
CA THR A 159 -17.82 -1.10 -5.34
C THR A 159 -17.13 -2.45 -5.42
N SER A 160 -16.10 -2.58 -6.26
CA SER A 160 -15.31 -3.80 -6.41
C SER A 160 -13.84 -3.45 -6.64
N ASN A 161 -12.95 -4.20 -5.97
CA ASN A 161 -11.50 -4.07 -6.14
C ASN A 161 -10.90 -5.48 -6.22
N LYS A 162 -10.29 -5.79 -7.36
CA LYS A 162 -9.63 -7.08 -7.59
C LYS A 162 -8.18 -6.83 -8.02
N PHE A 163 -7.24 -7.33 -7.24
CA PHE A 163 -5.81 -7.31 -7.54
C PHE A 163 -5.37 -8.69 -8.01
N LYS A 164 -5.01 -8.82 -9.30
CA LYS A 164 -4.74 -10.10 -9.96
C LYS A 164 -3.29 -10.15 -10.43
N VAL A 165 -2.67 -11.31 -10.25
CA VAL A 165 -1.32 -11.62 -10.74
C VAL A 165 -1.40 -12.86 -11.64
N ASP A 166 -0.98 -12.71 -12.88
CA ASP A 166 -0.86 -13.79 -13.87
C ASP A 166 0.62 -13.99 -14.25
N PRO A 167 1.31 -14.96 -13.63
CA PRO A 167 2.72 -15.21 -13.92
C PRO A 167 2.98 -15.68 -15.35
N LYS A 168 2.04 -16.42 -15.95
CA LYS A 168 2.20 -16.94 -17.32
C LYS A 168 2.20 -15.81 -18.35
N LYS A 169 1.39 -14.76 -18.11
CA LYS A 169 1.31 -13.58 -18.98
C LYS A 169 2.22 -12.45 -18.52
N GLN A 170 2.99 -12.65 -17.46
CA GLN A 170 3.79 -11.61 -16.80
C GLN A 170 2.98 -10.31 -16.61
N ARG A 171 1.76 -10.44 -16.04
CA ARG A 171 0.84 -9.32 -15.88
C ARG A 171 0.30 -9.22 -14.45
N ILE A 172 0.34 -8.00 -13.91
CA ILE A 172 -0.29 -7.60 -12.65
C ILE A 172 -1.42 -6.63 -13.00
N THR A 173 -2.64 -6.93 -12.58
CA THR A 173 -3.82 -6.13 -12.97
C THR A 173 -4.59 -5.67 -11.76
N LEU A 174 -4.85 -4.37 -11.68
CA LEU A 174 -5.84 -3.77 -10.81
C LEU A 174 -7.14 -3.62 -11.59
N GLN A 175 -8.20 -4.27 -11.11
CA GLN A 175 -9.54 -4.17 -11.68
C GLN A 175 -10.48 -3.53 -10.65
N LEU A 176 -11.10 -2.43 -11.03
CA LEU A 176 -12.02 -1.65 -10.21
C LEU A 176 -13.39 -1.55 -10.86
N GLU A 177 -14.43 -1.52 -10.05
CA GLU A 177 -15.76 -1.08 -10.43
C GLU A 177 -16.07 0.19 -9.63
N ILE A 178 -16.36 1.26 -10.34
CA ILE A 178 -16.65 2.60 -9.80
C ILE A 178 -18.08 2.93 -10.11
N ASP A 179 -18.83 3.29 -9.08
CA ASP A 179 -20.20 3.80 -9.16
C ASP A 179 -20.17 5.20 -9.79
N THR A 180 -20.52 5.27 -11.08
CA THR A 180 -20.48 6.50 -11.89
C THR A 180 -21.64 7.45 -11.61
N ASP A 181 -22.68 6.97 -10.93
CA ASP A 181 -23.78 7.82 -10.44
C ASP A 181 -23.35 8.61 -9.19
N PHE A 182 -22.33 8.12 -8.49
CA PHE A 182 -21.79 8.77 -7.31
C PHE A 182 -20.63 9.73 -7.61
N VAL A 183 -19.70 9.32 -8.50
CA VAL A 183 -18.57 10.17 -8.93
C VAL A 183 -18.17 9.86 -10.39
N PRO A 184 -17.79 10.87 -11.21
CA PRO A 184 -17.21 10.62 -12.51
C PRO A 184 -15.89 9.84 -12.40
N VAL A 185 -15.64 8.89 -13.33
CA VAL A 185 -14.38 8.14 -13.37
C VAL A 185 -13.16 9.07 -13.49
N MET A 186 -13.34 10.25 -14.06
CA MET A 186 -12.26 11.24 -14.20
C MET A 186 -11.64 11.63 -12.86
N GLU A 187 -12.42 11.73 -11.79
CA GLU A 187 -11.93 12.04 -10.46
C GLU A 187 -10.96 10.97 -9.90
N TYR A 188 -11.15 9.70 -10.30
CA TYR A 188 -10.17 8.66 -9.99
C TYR A 188 -8.79 9.02 -10.58
N PHE A 189 -8.74 9.49 -11.82
CA PHE A 189 -7.48 9.84 -12.46
C PHE A 189 -6.86 11.09 -11.86
N GLU A 190 -7.64 12.06 -11.43
CA GLU A 190 -7.12 13.28 -10.77
C GLU A 190 -6.26 12.95 -9.55
N ILE A 191 -6.66 11.98 -8.74
CA ILE A 191 -5.94 11.65 -7.50
C ILE A 191 -5.02 10.44 -7.63
N PHE A 192 -5.26 9.53 -8.58
CA PHE A 192 -4.53 8.25 -8.64
C PHE A 192 -3.59 8.10 -9.84
N THR A 193 -3.54 9.05 -10.77
CA THR A 193 -2.66 8.95 -11.95
C THR A 193 -1.20 8.70 -11.55
N GLN A 194 -0.66 9.46 -10.61
CA GLN A 194 0.73 9.28 -10.16
C GLN A 194 0.95 7.91 -9.50
N ARG A 195 -0.01 7.42 -8.74
CA ARG A 195 0.01 6.07 -8.14
C ARG A 195 0.04 4.98 -9.21
N MET A 196 -0.73 5.15 -10.29
CA MET A 196 -0.72 4.20 -11.42
C MET A 196 0.61 4.23 -12.18
N VAL A 197 1.24 5.39 -12.30
CA VAL A 197 2.60 5.51 -12.85
C VAL A 197 3.62 4.76 -11.97
N GLN A 198 3.54 4.87 -10.65
CA GLN A 198 4.38 4.10 -9.73
C GLN A 198 4.13 2.59 -9.87
N CYS A 199 2.87 2.15 -9.91
CA CYS A 199 2.54 0.74 -10.12
C CYS A 199 3.13 0.20 -11.42
N ARG A 200 3.08 0.99 -12.51
CA ARG A 200 3.68 0.61 -13.79
C ARG A 200 5.20 0.49 -13.71
N ARG A 201 5.87 1.41 -13.01
CA ARG A 201 7.32 1.37 -12.79
C ARG A 201 7.71 0.16 -11.93
N ALA A 202 6.97 -0.10 -10.85
CA ALA A 202 7.19 -1.23 -9.96
C ALA A 202 6.97 -2.57 -10.66
N ALA A 203 5.90 -2.72 -11.45
CA ALA A 203 5.67 -3.91 -12.24
C ALA A 203 6.79 -4.14 -13.28
N LYS A 204 7.20 -3.07 -13.99
CA LYS A 204 8.33 -3.15 -14.95
C LYS A 204 9.63 -3.59 -14.29
N PHE A 205 9.91 -3.14 -13.05
CA PHE A 205 11.08 -3.57 -12.29
C PHE A 205 11.09 -5.08 -12.01
N LEU A 206 9.90 -5.68 -11.89
CA LEU A 206 9.69 -7.11 -11.68
C LEU A 206 9.56 -7.90 -13.00
N ASP A 207 9.82 -7.29 -14.16
CA ASP A 207 9.60 -7.87 -15.50
C ASP A 207 8.14 -8.23 -15.79
N TYR A 208 7.19 -7.49 -15.16
CA TYR A 208 5.75 -7.62 -15.37
C TYR A 208 5.18 -6.37 -16.03
N LYS A 209 4.07 -6.55 -16.75
CA LYS A 209 3.22 -5.45 -17.25
C LYS A 209 2.14 -5.14 -16.22
N PHE A 210 1.95 -3.86 -15.91
CA PHE A 210 0.84 -3.41 -15.09
C PHE A 210 -0.40 -3.19 -15.98
N GLY A 211 -1.55 -3.65 -15.54
CA GLY A 211 -2.85 -3.44 -16.17
C GLY A 211 -3.82 -2.73 -15.24
N LEU A 212 -4.58 -1.79 -15.77
CA LEU A 212 -5.69 -1.12 -15.10
C LEU A 212 -6.98 -1.36 -15.89
N ILE A 213 -8.00 -1.86 -15.20
CA ILE A 213 -9.35 -2.05 -15.76
C ILE A 213 -10.32 -1.33 -14.83
N ILE A 214 -11.13 -0.43 -15.38
CA ILE A 214 -12.20 0.28 -14.66
C ILE A 214 -13.52 0.06 -15.42
N ASN A 215 -14.56 -0.41 -14.72
CA ASN A 215 -15.89 -0.67 -15.28
C ASN A 215 -15.83 -1.48 -16.58
N ASN A 216 -14.99 -2.54 -16.59
CA ASN A 216 -14.70 -3.41 -17.73
C ASN A 216 -13.91 -2.78 -18.89
N PHE A 217 -13.60 -1.47 -18.84
CA PHE A 217 -12.74 -0.83 -19.83
C PHE A 217 -11.27 -1.06 -19.48
N LYS A 218 -10.52 -1.56 -20.44
CA LYS A 218 -9.08 -1.80 -20.33
C LYS A 218 -8.33 -0.51 -20.65
N LEU A 219 -7.68 0.06 -19.63
CA LEU A 219 -7.03 1.37 -19.73
C LEU A 219 -5.50 1.26 -19.85
N LEU A 220 -4.91 0.14 -19.36
CA LEU A 220 -3.50 -0.23 -19.48
C LEU A 220 -3.33 -1.72 -19.75
#